data_510daf70a29b4d6639957b46b4782634
#
_entry.id   510daf70a29b4d6639957b46b4782634
#
_cell.length_a   1.000
_cell.length_b   1.000
_cell.length_c   1.000
_cell.angle_alpha   90.00
_cell.angle_beta   90.00
_cell.angle_gamma   90.00
#
_symmetry.space_group_name_H-M   'P 1'
#
loop_
_entity.id
_entity.type
_entity.pdbx_description
1 polymer ?
#
loop_
_entity_poly.entity_id
_entity_poly.type
_entity_poly.pdbx_seq_one_letter_code
_entity_poly.pdbx_strand_id
1 'polypeptide(L)'
;MFNLLDSHDTERILTTAKGNVQHVKAALAFLYLQKGTPCIYYGTELALKGGPDPDCRRVMPWDRVSEDNDMLNFMKQLIKVRKEVASMIQHGSYSLQEVKPDVLALTWNYEGKEVQAIFNQSPENFVLERDSVDLASHCQLEDGHQIILPDGFVVYLDSI
;
A
#
# COMPACT_ATOMS: atom_id res chain seq x y z
N MET A 1 4.07 -12.23 14.18
CA MET A 1 3.61 -10.89 14.59
C MET A 1 2.55 -10.43 13.62
N PHE A 2 1.43 -9.87 14.11
CA PHE A 2 0.41 -9.24 13.26
C PHE A 2 0.76 -7.77 13.05
N ASN A 3 0.67 -7.32 11.80
CA ASN A 3 0.83 -5.92 11.43
C ASN A 3 -0.54 -5.36 11.08
N LEU A 4 -0.93 -4.25 11.68
CA LEU A 4 -2.23 -3.62 11.46
C LEU A 4 -2.10 -2.09 11.45
N LEU A 5 -3.00 -1.39 10.76
CA LEU A 5 -3.08 0.07 10.73
C LEU A 5 -4.22 0.60 11.62
N ASP A 6 -5.29 -0.18 11.77
CA ASP A 6 -6.44 0.14 12.61
C ASP A 6 -7.02 -1.12 13.27
N SER A 7 -7.84 -0.93 14.29
CA SER A 7 -8.44 -1.99 15.06
C SER A 7 -9.77 -1.53 15.69
N HIS A 8 -10.38 -2.41 16.49
CA HIS A 8 -11.55 -2.05 17.30
C HIS A 8 -11.26 -1.08 18.45
N ASP A 9 -9.99 -0.85 18.78
CA ASP A 9 -9.55 0.02 19.88
C ASP A 9 -8.97 1.36 19.40
N THR A 10 -8.88 1.55 18.07
CA THR A 10 -8.30 2.75 17.46
C THR A 10 -9.26 3.40 16.48
N GLU A 11 -9.04 4.68 16.18
CA GLU A 11 -9.71 5.31 15.03
C GLU A 11 -9.40 4.55 13.74
N ARG A 12 -10.34 4.56 12.80
CA ARG A 12 -10.15 3.99 11.47
C ARG A 12 -9.05 4.72 10.71
N ILE A 13 -8.21 3.98 10.00
CA ILE A 13 -7.08 4.56 9.27
C ILE A 13 -7.50 5.68 8.31
N LEU A 14 -8.65 5.58 7.65
CA LEU A 14 -9.13 6.64 6.77
C LEU A 14 -9.53 7.91 7.54
N THR A 15 -9.98 7.79 8.78
CA THR A 15 -10.26 8.93 9.66
C THR A 15 -8.96 9.60 10.07
N THR A 16 -7.97 8.82 10.53
CA THR A 16 -6.62 9.29 10.88
C THR A 16 -5.94 9.98 9.69
N ALA A 17 -6.10 9.42 8.48
CA ALA A 17 -5.62 10.02 7.23
C ALA A 17 -6.47 11.21 6.74
N LYS A 18 -7.39 11.75 7.57
CA LYS A 18 -8.26 12.88 7.24
C LYS A 18 -9.07 12.70 5.94
N GLY A 19 -9.37 11.45 5.58
CA GLY A 19 -10.11 11.09 4.37
C GLY A 19 -9.25 10.95 3.11
N ASN A 20 -7.93 11.05 3.21
CA ASN A 20 -7.02 10.85 2.09
C ASN A 20 -6.90 9.34 1.77
N VAL A 21 -7.64 8.88 0.77
CA VAL A 21 -7.66 7.47 0.34
C VAL A 21 -6.31 7.05 -0.25
N GLN A 22 -5.60 7.95 -0.95
CA GLN A 22 -4.30 7.62 -1.55
C GLN A 22 -3.25 7.34 -0.47
N HIS A 23 -3.22 8.16 0.57
CA HIS A 23 -2.38 7.93 1.73
C HIS A 23 -2.68 6.58 2.42
N VAL A 24 -3.97 6.21 2.54
CA VAL A 24 -4.36 4.90 3.10
C VAL A 24 -3.90 3.75 2.21
N LYS A 25 -4.03 3.87 0.88
CA LYS A 25 -3.52 2.86 -0.06
C LYS A 25 -2.01 2.69 0.05
N ALA A 26 -1.25 3.79 0.12
CA ALA A 26 0.20 3.76 0.32
C ALA A 26 0.58 3.09 1.65
N ALA A 27 -0.09 3.44 2.75
CA ALA A 27 0.12 2.83 4.07
C ALA A 27 -0.18 1.32 4.08
N LEU A 28 -1.26 0.89 3.42
CA LEU A 28 -1.60 -0.53 3.26
C LEU A 28 -0.56 -1.27 2.40
N ALA A 29 -0.12 -0.69 1.29
CA ALA A 29 0.94 -1.28 0.46
C ALA A 29 2.23 -1.45 1.27
N PHE A 30 2.64 -0.42 2.02
CA PHE A 30 3.80 -0.49 2.91
C PHE A 30 3.63 -1.61 3.95
N LEU A 31 2.49 -1.69 4.63
CA LEU A 31 2.19 -2.73 5.63
C LEU A 31 2.25 -4.14 5.03
N TYR A 32 1.70 -4.34 3.82
CA TYR A 32 1.68 -5.65 3.16
C TYR A 32 3.07 -6.11 2.71
N LEU A 33 4.00 -5.19 2.51
CA LEU A 33 5.39 -5.49 2.14
C LEU A 33 6.33 -5.65 3.34
N GLN A 34 5.83 -5.59 4.58
CA GLN A 34 6.61 -5.84 5.80
C GLN A 34 6.64 -7.32 6.19
N LYS A 35 7.68 -7.72 6.98
CA LYS A 35 7.70 -9.02 7.67
C LYS A 35 6.50 -9.14 8.62
N GLY A 36 5.96 -10.33 8.75
CA GLY A 36 4.81 -10.62 9.59
C GLY A 36 3.55 -10.86 8.76
N THR A 37 2.42 -10.93 9.44
CA THR A 37 1.11 -11.19 8.83
C THR A 37 0.30 -9.89 8.82
N PRO A 38 -0.04 -9.35 7.64
CA PRO A 38 -0.96 -8.22 7.58
C PRO A 38 -2.32 -8.62 8.12
N CYS A 39 -2.87 -7.78 8.98
CA CYS A 39 -4.18 -7.96 9.57
C CYS A 39 -5.04 -6.74 9.23
N ILE A 40 -6.17 -6.97 8.58
CA ILE A 40 -7.10 -5.93 8.16
C ILE A 40 -8.34 -5.98 9.05
N TYR A 41 -8.64 -4.87 9.68
CA TYR A 41 -9.89 -4.73 10.42
C TYR A 41 -11.05 -4.56 9.43
N TYR A 42 -12.19 -5.20 9.67
CA TYR A 42 -13.32 -5.20 8.73
C TYR A 42 -13.73 -3.78 8.32
N GLY A 43 -14.07 -3.60 7.05
CA GLY A 43 -14.47 -2.31 6.49
C GLY A 43 -13.32 -1.41 6.04
N THR A 44 -12.07 -1.68 6.45
CA THR A 44 -10.89 -0.95 5.92
C THR A 44 -10.75 -1.16 4.42
N GLU A 45 -11.07 -2.37 3.94
CA GLU A 45 -11.14 -2.72 2.52
C GLU A 45 -12.25 -2.00 1.73
N LEU A 46 -13.16 -1.31 2.43
CA LEU A 46 -14.22 -0.48 1.86
C LEU A 46 -14.07 1.00 2.20
N ALA A 47 -12.90 1.40 2.70
CA ALA A 47 -12.60 2.76 3.14
C ALA A 47 -13.60 3.26 4.20
N LEU A 48 -13.92 2.43 5.20
CA LEU A 48 -14.82 2.79 6.29
C LEU A 48 -14.15 3.81 7.21
N LYS A 49 -14.85 4.90 7.50
CA LYS A 49 -14.47 5.90 8.50
C LYS A 49 -15.05 5.56 9.87
N GLY A 50 -14.38 5.97 10.93
CA GLY A 50 -14.85 5.91 12.31
C GLY A 50 -13.85 6.58 13.23
N GLY A 51 -14.33 7.39 14.16
CA GLY A 51 -13.54 8.06 15.20
C GLY A 51 -13.22 7.10 16.34
N PRO A 52 -12.91 7.64 17.54
CA PRO A 52 -12.65 6.85 18.75
C PRO A 52 -13.78 5.88 19.08
N ASP A 53 -13.49 4.86 19.87
CA ASP A 53 -14.48 3.92 20.38
C ASP A 53 -15.69 4.65 21.01
N PRO A 54 -16.95 4.28 20.71
CA PRO A 54 -17.39 3.14 19.91
C PRO A 54 -17.52 3.39 18.39
N ASP A 55 -17.23 4.59 17.89
CA ASP A 55 -17.48 4.99 16.50
C ASP A 55 -16.61 4.20 15.49
N CYS A 56 -15.44 3.73 15.88
CA CYS A 56 -14.60 2.83 15.06
C CYS A 56 -15.27 1.48 14.76
N ARG A 57 -16.30 1.07 15.52
CA ARG A 57 -17.02 -0.20 15.41
C ARG A 57 -18.34 -0.08 14.62
N ARG A 58 -18.44 0.86 13.69
CA ARG A 58 -19.61 1.01 12.81
C ARG A 58 -19.91 -0.29 12.07
N VAL A 59 -21.18 -0.48 11.71
CA VAL A 59 -21.65 -1.66 10.97
C VAL A 59 -20.91 -1.76 9.63
N MET A 60 -20.67 -3.00 9.17
CA MET A 60 -20.10 -3.26 7.85
C MET A 60 -21.01 -2.69 6.75
N PRO A 61 -20.49 -1.83 5.86
CA PRO A 61 -21.28 -1.21 4.78
C PRO A 61 -21.41 -2.18 3.59
N TRP A 62 -22.22 -3.21 3.73
CA TRP A 62 -22.41 -4.26 2.71
C TRP A 62 -22.89 -3.74 1.36
N ASP A 63 -23.60 -2.62 1.36
CA ASP A 63 -24.05 -1.91 0.16
C ASP A 63 -22.90 -1.35 -0.70
N ARG A 64 -21.71 -1.19 -0.13
CA ARG A 64 -20.50 -0.76 -0.84
C ARG A 64 -19.69 -1.90 -1.46
N VAL A 65 -20.07 -3.14 -1.19
CA VAL A 65 -19.40 -4.31 -1.80
C VAL A 65 -19.89 -4.45 -3.22
N SER A 66 -19.11 -3.98 -4.17
CA SER A 66 -19.38 -4.04 -5.60
C SER A 66 -18.09 -4.23 -6.40
N GLU A 67 -18.23 -4.65 -7.66
CA GLU A 67 -17.09 -4.76 -8.59
C GLU A 67 -16.46 -3.41 -8.91
N ASP A 68 -17.21 -2.32 -8.79
CA ASP A 68 -16.75 -0.95 -9.04
C ASP A 68 -16.10 -0.29 -7.81
N ASN A 69 -16.05 -0.97 -6.66
CA ASN A 69 -15.43 -0.39 -5.46
C ASN A 69 -13.91 -0.35 -5.61
N ASP A 70 -13.38 0.87 -5.79
CA ASP A 70 -11.96 1.14 -6.03
C ASP A 70 -11.04 0.62 -4.90
N MET A 71 -11.44 0.81 -3.64
CA MET A 71 -10.64 0.36 -2.50
C MET A 71 -10.63 -1.18 -2.39
N LEU A 72 -11.77 -1.83 -2.62
CA LEU A 72 -11.86 -3.28 -2.62
C LEU A 72 -11.02 -3.90 -3.75
N ASN A 73 -11.06 -3.31 -4.94
CA ASN A 73 -10.28 -3.76 -6.08
C ASN A 73 -8.78 -3.57 -5.84
N PHE A 74 -8.39 -2.44 -5.27
CA PHE A 74 -7.01 -2.21 -4.82
C PHE A 74 -6.56 -3.28 -3.82
N MET A 75 -7.37 -3.60 -2.80
CA MET A 75 -7.04 -4.64 -1.81
C MET A 75 -6.87 -6.03 -2.44
N LYS A 76 -7.69 -6.40 -3.43
CA LYS A 76 -7.54 -7.66 -4.17
C LYS A 76 -6.19 -7.73 -4.90
N GLN A 77 -5.78 -6.63 -5.56
CA GLN A 77 -4.49 -6.54 -6.24
C GLN A 77 -3.32 -6.59 -5.25
N LEU A 78 -3.41 -5.86 -4.14
CA LEU A 78 -2.39 -5.86 -3.10
C LEU A 78 -2.19 -7.26 -2.47
N ILE A 79 -3.28 -7.99 -2.23
CA ILE A 79 -3.22 -9.39 -1.75
C ILE A 79 -2.54 -10.30 -2.79
N LYS A 80 -2.80 -10.09 -4.08
CA LYS A 80 -2.13 -10.84 -5.15
C LYS A 80 -0.62 -10.59 -5.12
N VAL A 81 -0.18 -9.34 -5.12
CA VAL A 81 1.24 -8.97 -5.02
C VAL A 81 1.86 -9.59 -3.76
N ARG A 82 1.23 -9.48 -2.59
CA ARG A 82 1.73 -10.09 -1.34
C ARG A 82 1.96 -11.59 -1.46
N LYS A 83 1.07 -12.32 -2.15
CA LYS A 83 1.23 -13.78 -2.37
C LYS A 83 2.41 -14.08 -3.28
N GLU A 84 2.61 -13.29 -4.32
CA GLU A 84 3.72 -13.45 -5.27
C GLU A 84 5.08 -13.22 -4.60
N VAL A 85 5.18 -12.24 -3.69
CA VAL A 85 6.43 -11.89 -3.00
C VAL A 85 6.59 -12.55 -1.62
N ALA A 86 5.70 -13.49 -1.25
CA ALA A 86 5.68 -14.08 0.10
C ALA A 86 7.02 -14.72 0.50
N SER A 87 7.64 -15.49 -0.38
CA SER A 87 8.95 -16.13 -0.15
C SER A 87 10.06 -15.11 0.05
N MET A 88 10.04 -14.01 -0.73
CA MET A 88 11.01 -12.92 -0.63
C MET A 88 10.90 -12.23 0.74
N ILE A 89 9.68 -11.96 1.20
CA ILE A 89 9.45 -11.33 2.51
C ILE A 89 9.82 -12.27 3.66
N GLN A 90 9.63 -13.58 3.49
CA GLN A 90 9.92 -14.58 4.52
C GLN A 90 11.43 -14.84 4.65
N HIS A 91 12.13 -14.98 3.55
CA HIS A 91 13.51 -15.50 3.50
C HIS A 91 14.53 -14.50 2.94
N GLY A 92 14.08 -13.46 2.26
CA GLY A 92 14.93 -12.49 1.58
C GLY A 92 15.62 -11.48 2.50
N SER A 93 16.54 -10.73 1.90
CA SER A 93 17.14 -9.54 2.50
C SER A 93 16.26 -8.32 2.26
N TYR A 94 16.14 -7.49 3.28
CA TYR A 94 15.29 -6.30 3.31
C TYR A 94 16.15 -5.03 3.40
N SER A 95 15.80 -4.03 2.62
CA SER A 95 16.30 -2.67 2.79
C SER A 95 15.18 -1.65 2.69
N LEU A 96 15.31 -0.56 3.44
CA LEU A 96 14.46 0.61 3.38
C LEU A 96 15.37 1.84 3.35
N GLN A 97 15.24 2.66 2.32
CA GLN A 97 16.10 3.83 2.10
C GLN A 97 15.23 5.04 1.75
N GLU A 98 15.63 6.19 2.24
CA GLU A 98 15.14 7.47 1.76
C GLU A 98 15.98 7.88 0.52
N VAL A 99 15.36 7.83 -0.67
CA VAL A 99 16.05 8.11 -1.95
C VAL A 99 16.00 9.60 -2.32
N LYS A 100 15.03 10.32 -1.79
CA LYS A 100 14.90 11.78 -1.75
C LYS A 100 14.16 12.15 -0.47
N PRO A 101 14.17 13.41 -0.03
CA PRO A 101 13.36 13.84 1.12
C PRO A 101 11.90 13.39 0.96
N ASP A 102 11.39 12.67 1.95
CA ASP A 102 10.04 12.11 2.00
C ASP A 102 9.69 11.12 0.86
N VAL A 103 10.70 10.55 0.17
CA VAL A 103 10.52 9.47 -0.81
C VAL A 103 11.27 8.23 -0.34
N LEU A 104 10.53 7.17 -0.05
CA LEU A 104 11.07 5.91 0.47
C LEU A 104 11.13 4.83 -0.59
N ALA A 105 12.26 4.13 -0.68
CA ALA A 105 12.41 2.89 -1.45
C ALA A 105 12.53 1.70 -0.50
N LEU A 106 11.61 0.75 -0.63
CA LEU A 106 11.61 -0.53 0.07
C LEU A 106 12.01 -1.62 -0.92
N THR A 107 12.96 -2.48 -0.55
CA THR A 107 13.45 -3.54 -1.43
C THR A 107 13.56 -4.87 -0.68
N TRP A 108 13.13 -5.94 -1.33
CA TRP A 108 13.37 -7.33 -0.96
C TRP A 108 14.13 -8.05 -2.06
N ASN A 109 15.17 -8.78 -1.70
CA ASN A 109 15.95 -9.62 -2.62
C ASN A 109 15.96 -11.07 -2.13
N TYR A 110 15.64 -12.02 -3.04
CA TYR A 110 15.64 -13.46 -2.76
C TYR A 110 15.80 -14.28 -4.04
N GLU A 111 16.78 -15.17 -4.07
CA GLU A 111 17.02 -16.13 -5.18
C GLU A 111 17.06 -15.48 -6.58
N GLY A 112 17.79 -14.37 -6.74
CA GLY A 112 17.91 -13.67 -8.02
C GLY A 112 16.63 -12.93 -8.46
N LYS A 113 15.70 -12.69 -7.54
CA LYS A 113 14.52 -11.86 -7.75
C LYS A 113 14.55 -10.66 -6.82
N GLU A 114 14.04 -9.57 -7.30
CA GLU A 114 13.86 -8.34 -6.53
C GLU A 114 12.41 -7.90 -6.58
N VAL A 115 11.87 -7.43 -5.46
CA VAL A 115 10.69 -6.58 -5.43
C VAL A 115 11.09 -5.24 -4.85
N GLN A 116 10.73 -4.18 -5.53
CA GLN A 116 10.94 -2.82 -5.06
C GLN A 116 9.60 -2.07 -5.00
N ALA A 117 9.46 -1.24 -3.98
CA ALA A 117 8.33 -0.32 -3.84
C ALA A 117 8.85 1.08 -3.56
N ILE A 118 8.35 2.07 -4.29
CA ILE A 118 8.65 3.49 -4.10
C ILE A 118 7.40 4.18 -3.57
N PHE A 119 7.53 4.85 -2.42
CA PHE A 119 6.47 5.61 -1.75
C PHE A 119 6.83 7.09 -1.76
N ASN A 120 6.02 7.91 -2.39
CA ASN A 120 6.22 9.35 -2.44
C ASN A 120 5.32 10.05 -1.40
N GLN A 121 5.92 10.46 -0.29
CA GLN A 121 5.25 11.26 0.74
C GLN A 121 5.63 12.75 0.65
N SER A 122 6.44 13.12 -0.37
CA SER A 122 6.82 14.51 -0.62
C SER A 122 5.66 15.30 -1.25
N PRO A 123 5.67 16.63 -1.16
CA PRO A 123 4.68 17.47 -1.83
C PRO A 123 4.89 17.56 -3.35
N GLU A 124 5.98 17.03 -3.88
CA GLU A 124 6.37 17.10 -5.29
C GLU A 124 6.21 15.74 -5.98
N ASN A 125 6.11 15.74 -7.30
CA ASN A 125 6.10 14.52 -8.09
C ASN A 125 7.49 13.85 -8.07
N PHE A 126 7.49 12.52 -7.95
CA PHE A 126 8.71 11.72 -8.09
C PHE A 126 8.69 10.99 -9.44
N VAL A 127 9.74 11.16 -10.23
CA VAL A 127 9.89 10.50 -11.53
C VAL A 127 10.72 9.25 -11.37
N LEU A 128 10.18 8.11 -11.82
CA LEU A 128 10.86 6.82 -11.87
C LEU A 128 11.01 6.40 -13.33
N GLU A 129 12.24 6.16 -13.79
CA GLU A 129 12.57 5.70 -15.14
C GLU A 129 12.14 4.24 -15.35
N ARG A 130 10.83 4.03 -15.49
CA ARG A 130 10.22 2.71 -15.67
C ARG A 130 8.87 2.85 -16.37
N ASP A 131 8.62 1.99 -17.35
CA ASP A 131 7.41 2.00 -18.17
C ASP A 131 6.29 1.10 -17.62
N SER A 132 6.64 0.10 -16.79
CA SER A 132 5.69 -0.87 -16.26
C SER A 132 5.88 -1.13 -14.76
N VAL A 133 4.79 -1.40 -14.06
CA VAL A 133 4.75 -1.73 -12.63
C VAL A 133 3.65 -2.76 -12.36
N ASP A 134 3.79 -3.55 -11.31
CA ASP A 134 2.84 -4.61 -10.92
C ASP A 134 1.67 -4.08 -10.11
N LEU A 135 1.89 -3.02 -9.34
CA LEU A 135 0.86 -2.33 -8.58
C LEU A 135 1.22 -0.85 -8.45
N ALA A 136 0.24 0.01 -8.63
CA ALA A 136 0.41 1.44 -8.48
C ALA A 136 -0.85 2.11 -7.92
N SER A 137 -0.67 3.24 -7.25
CA SER A 137 -1.75 4.14 -6.88
C SER A 137 -1.26 5.58 -6.91
N HIS A 138 -2.10 6.48 -7.43
CA HIS A 138 -1.80 7.90 -7.57
C HIS A 138 -0.51 8.15 -8.34
N CYS A 139 -0.40 7.52 -9.50
CA CYS A 139 0.70 7.72 -10.45
C CYS A 139 0.18 7.80 -11.89
N GLN A 140 1.02 8.30 -12.78
CA GLN A 140 0.75 8.48 -14.20
C GLN A 140 1.94 7.94 -15.01
N LEU A 141 1.67 7.39 -16.19
CA LEU A 141 2.72 7.00 -17.14
C LEU A 141 2.86 8.09 -18.21
N GLU A 142 4.04 8.71 -18.28
CA GLU A 142 4.36 9.76 -19.27
C GLU A 142 5.74 9.47 -19.88
N ASP A 143 5.81 9.42 -21.19
CA ASP A 143 7.05 9.21 -21.98
C ASP A 143 7.91 8.03 -21.48
N GLY A 144 7.28 6.92 -21.07
CA GLY A 144 7.97 5.73 -20.56
C GLY A 144 8.46 5.84 -19.10
N HIS A 145 8.01 6.86 -18.37
CA HIS A 145 8.35 7.08 -16.96
C HIS A 145 7.11 7.04 -16.08
N GLN A 146 7.22 6.45 -14.89
CA GLN A 146 6.20 6.55 -13.85
C GLN A 146 6.35 7.89 -13.11
N ILE A 147 5.32 8.71 -13.13
CA ILE A 147 5.23 9.94 -12.36
C ILE A 147 4.41 9.64 -11.10
N ILE A 148 5.09 9.48 -9.98
CA ILE A 148 4.45 9.16 -8.69
C ILE A 148 4.07 10.49 -8.02
N LEU A 149 2.77 10.75 -7.95
CA LEU A 149 2.21 11.96 -7.33
C LEU A 149 2.36 11.91 -5.79
N PRO A 150 2.17 13.02 -5.07
CA PRO A 150 2.13 13.03 -3.60
C PRO A 150 1.14 11.99 -3.05
N ASP A 151 1.52 11.27 -1.98
CA ASP A 151 0.80 10.11 -1.42
C ASP A 151 0.66 8.91 -2.39
N GLY A 152 1.33 8.95 -3.54
CA GLY A 152 1.36 7.85 -4.50
C GLY A 152 2.44 6.82 -4.19
N PHE A 153 2.33 5.66 -4.83
CA PHE A 153 3.35 4.62 -4.79
C PHE A 153 3.29 3.72 -6.02
N VAL A 154 4.38 3.02 -6.26
CA VAL A 154 4.49 1.92 -7.22
C VAL A 154 5.15 0.72 -6.56
N VAL A 155 4.83 -0.48 -7.04
CA VAL A 155 5.50 -1.76 -6.70
C VAL A 155 5.83 -2.46 -8.00
N TYR A 156 7.04 -2.99 -8.13
CA TYR A 156 7.46 -3.77 -9.28
C TYR A 156 8.39 -4.91 -8.88
N LEU A 157 8.33 -5.99 -9.68
CA LEU A 157 9.10 -7.21 -9.50
C LEU A 157 10.07 -7.37 -10.66
N ASP A 158 11.33 -7.59 -10.36
CA ASP A 158 12.37 -7.84 -11.35
C ASP A 158 13.04 -9.20 -11.12
N SER A 159 13.52 -9.80 -12.20
CA SER A 159 14.48 -10.89 -12.16
C SER A 159 15.88 -10.28 -12.36
N ILE A 160 16.80 -10.55 -11.44
CA ILE A 160 18.18 -10.05 -11.46
C ILE A 160 19.05 -11.00 -12.27
#